data_1929e7ecc22d746b73f70dbae63ce85a
#
_entry.id   1929e7ecc22d746b73f70dbae63ce85a
#
_cell.length_a   1.000
_cell.length_b   1.000
_cell.length_c   1.000
_cell.angle_alpha   90.00
_cell.angle_beta   90.00
_cell.angle_gamma   90.00
#
_symmetry.space_group_name_H-M   'P 1'
#
loop_
_entity.id
_entity.type
_entity.pdbx_description
1 polymer ?
#
loop_
_entity_poly.entity_id
_entity_poly.type
_entity_poly.pdbx_seq_one_letter_code
_entity_poly.pdbx_strand_id
1 'polypeptide(L)'
;EISCSLVGSEMCIRDRMVVRETPSYDWIQAKRYLRYQMPLRHREITYINIYILPLNYVEGNNSPFLYFTHNEGKLIYCKDRHYFHPKKSCNFAAAYCDAKFHFDTFSELGMLYLEKANSEYTEGHNLRPAALFTAQAAVYFYHTLYYVFHGYEFDIHDPVVMHERMRTLSAELMLVLDDNHIDYNFTLPCLKGFMQKAAYNLNFDVAPKELEMHMARVEKMGDIIRRLCEMRLELYEERRE
;
A
#
# COMPACT_ATOMS: atom_id res chain seq x y z
N GLU A 1 11.83 -1.33 -23.18
CA GLU A 1 10.79 -0.92 -22.24
C GLU A 1 9.63 -1.93 -22.29
N ILE A 2 9.36 -2.58 -21.18
CA ILE A 2 8.28 -3.58 -21.05
C ILE A 2 7.23 -2.99 -20.14
N SER A 3 5.98 -2.99 -20.54
CA SER A 3 4.87 -2.55 -19.71
C SER A 3 3.83 -3.66 -19.60
N CYS A 4 3.58 -4.12 -18.38
CA CYS A 4 2.57 -5.12 -18.05
C CYS A 4 1.47 -4.48 -17.19
N SER A 5 0.24 -4.95 -17.33
CA SER A 5 -0.89 -4.55 -16.50
C SER A 5 -1.49 -5.78 -15.83
N LEU A 6 -1.62 -5.75 -14.52
CA LEU A 6 -2.45 -6.70 -13.77
C LEU A 6 -3.92 -6.34 -13.97
N VAL A 7 -4.68 -7.23 -14.59
CA VAL A 7 -6.13 -7.13 -14.68
C VAL A 7 -6.68 -8.40 -14.03
N GLY A 8 -6.92 -8.34 -12.73
CA GLY A 8 -7.67 -9.38 -12.03
C GLY A 8 -9.16 -9.20 -12.26
N SER A 9 -9.91 -10.30 -12.41
CA SER A 9 -11.33 -10.29 -12.73
C SER A 9 -12.25 -9.77 -11.63
N GLU A 10 -11.75 -9.59 -10.40
CA GLU A 10 -12.56 -9.18 -9.25
C GLU A 10 -12.03 -7.97 -8.47
N MET A 11 -10.78 -7.59 -8.66
CA MET A 11 -10.24 -6.35 -8.13
C MET A 11 -9.85 -5.44 -9.27
N CYS A 12 -10.36 -4.20 -9.27
CA CYS A 12 -9.97 -3.16 -10.24
C CYS A 12 -8.54 -2.68 -10.01
N ILE A 13 -7.58 -3.63 -9.90
CA ILE A 13 -6.16 -3.32 -9.75
C ILE A 13 -5.63 -2.96 -11.13
N ARG A 14 -5.31 -1.70 -11.31
CA ARG A 14 -4.64 -1.21 -12.51
C ARG A 14 -3.21 -0.82 -12.19
N ASP A 15 -2.41 -1.82 -11.83
CA ASP A 15 -0.99 -1.63 -11.67
C ASP A 15 -0.28 -1.76 -13.02
N ARG A 16 0.64 -0.86 -13.29
CA ARG A 16 1.51 -0.92 -14.46
C ARG A 16 2.96 -1.07 -14.02
N MET A 17 3.58 -2.15 -14.45
CA MET A 17 5.01 -2.35 -14.28
C MET A 17 5.74 -1.89 -15.56
N VAL A 18 6.73 -1.05 -15.40
CA VAL A 18 7.63 -0.61 -16.48
C VAL A 18 9.03 -1.10 -16.16
N VAL A 19 9.59 -1.92 -17.04
CA VAL A 19 10.96 -2.46 -16.88
C VAL A 19 11.93 -1.70 -17.76
N ARG A 20 13.07 -1.29 -17.23
CA ARG A 20 14.13 -0.57 -17.93
C ARG A 20 15.50 -1.23 -17.75
N GLU A 21 16.32 -1.21 -18.81
CA GLU A 21 17.68 -1.75 -18.78
C GLU A 21 18.63 -1.00 -17.86
N THR A 22 18.45 0.31 -17.72
CA THR A 22 19.30 1.16 -16.86
C THR A 22 18.51 1.82 -15.76
N PRO A 23 19.01 1.78 -14.51
CA PRO A 23 18.46 2.58 -13.42
C PRO A 23 18.84 4.05 -13.67
N SER A 24 18.03 4.81 -14.40
CA SER A 24 18.25 6.25 -14.47
C SER A 24 17.67 6.91 -13.22
N TYR A 25 18.39 7.87 -12.67
CA TYR A 25 17.99 8.71 -11.53
C TYR A 25 16.68 9.49 -11.78
N ASP A 26 16.15 9.45 -12.98
CA ASP A 26 14.97 10.16 -13.45
C ASP A 26 13.64 9.41 -13.26
N TRP A 27 13.61 8.29 -12.52
CA TRP A 27 12.36 7.54 -12.35
C TRP A 27 11.26 8.36 -11.64
N ILE A 28 11.63 9.28 -10.74
CA ILE A 28 10.69 10.19 -10.08
C ILE A 28 10.10 11.18 -11.09
N GLN A 29 10.92 11.69 -11.98
CA GLN A 29 10.49 12.60 -13.06
C GLN A 29 9.63 11.84 -14.08
N ALA A 30 10.03 10.63 -14.47
CA ALA A 30 9.26 9.78 -15.36
C ALA A 30 7.88 9.44 -14.78
N LYS A 31 7.79 9.15 -13.49
CA LYS A 31 6.52 8.91 -12.79
C LYS A 31 5.64 10.15 -12.74
N ARG A 32 6.23 11.32 -12.48
CA ARG A 32 5.54 12.62 -12.55
C ARG A 32 5.06 12.90 -13.97
N TYR A 33 5.92 12.72 -14.97
CA TYR A 33 5.58 12.93 -16.38
C TYR A 33 4.42 12.05 -16.84
N LEU A 34 4.45 10.76 -16.52
CA LEU A 34 3.37 9.83 -16.87
C LEU A 34 2.04 10.19 -16.18
N ARG A 35 2.09 10.65 -14.92
CA ARG A 35 0.90 11.18 -14.24
C ARG A 35 0.35 12.45 -14.91
N TYR A 36 1.23 13.32 -15.43
CA TYR A 36 0.82 14.55 -16.13
C TYR A 36 0.24 14.29 -17.51
N GLN A 37 0.72 13.27 -18.22
CA GLN A 37 0.27 12.93 -19.56
C GLN A 37 -1.08 12.19 -19.57
N MET A 38 -1.56 11.72 -18.43
CA MET A 38 -2.90 11.15 -18.36
C MET A 38 -3.95 12.25 -18.53
N PRO A 39 -4.89 12.11 -19.48
CA PRO A 39 -5.99 13.06 -19.64
C PRO A 39 -6.74 13.24 -18.31
N LEU A 40 -7.07 14.49 -17.95
CA LEU A 40 -7.76 14.83 -16.69
C LEU A 40 -9.03 13.98 -16.48
N ARG A 41 -9.76 13.67 -17.58
CA ARG A 41 -10.97 12.82 -17.55
C ARG A 41 -10.71 11.38 -17.07
N HIS A 42 -9.48 10.88 -17.16
CA HIS A 42 -9.13 9.53 -16.70
C HIS A 42 -8.51 9.56 -15.30
N ARG A 43 -8.18 10.74 -14.76
CA ARG A 43 -7.66 10.86 -13.38
C ARG A 43 -8.73 10.62 -12.33
N GLU A 44 -9.98 10.93 -12.63
CA GLU A 44 -11.12 10.79 -11.71
C GLU A 44 -11.63 9.33 -11.63
N ILE A 45 -11.38 8.51 -12.66
CA ILE A 45 -12.01 7.18 -12.78
C ILE A 45 -11.00 6.05 -12.58
N THR A 46 -9.70 6.29 -12.73
CA THR A 46 -8.70 5.22 -12.78
C THR A 46 -7.42 5.62 -12.02
N TYR A 47 -7.29 5.11 -10.83
CA TYR A 47 -6.00 5.11 -10.14
C TYR A 47 -5.11 4.05 -10.78
N ILE A 48 -3.98 4.48 -11.34
CA ILE A 48 -2.99 3.58 -11.93
C ILE A 48 -1.72 3.72 -11.11
N ASN A 49 -1.32 2.65 -10.45
CA ASN A 49 0.01 2.57 -9.86
C ASN A 49 1.02 2.22 -10.97
N ILE A 50 2.13 2.94 -10.99
CA ILE A 50 3.22 2.69 -11.92
C ILE A 50 4.45 2.28 -11.13
N TYR A 51 4.85 1.03 -11.31
CA TYR A 51 6.10 0.48 -10.77
C TYR A 51 7.15 0.51 -11.89
N ILE A 52 8.26 1.21 -11.66
CA ILE A 52 9.40 1.23 -12.57
C ILE A 52 10.50 0.38 -11.94
N LEU A 53 10.80 -0.74 -12.55
CA LEU A 53 11.77 -1.70 -12.04
C LEU A 53 12.94 -1.85 -13.02
N PRO A 54 14.17 -1.95 -12.53
CA PRO A 54 15.31 -2.28 -13.37
C PRO A 54 15.22 -3.73 -13.87
N LEU A 55 15.70 -3.98 -15.10
CA LEU A 55 15.60 -5.29 -15.73
C LEU A 55 16.30 -6.38 -14.91
N ASN A 56 17.51 -6.11 -14.40
CA ASN A 56 18.26 -7.04 -13.57
C ASN A 56 17.49 -7.44 -12.29
N TYR A 57 16.73 -6.52 -11.71
CA TYR A 57 15.85 -6.83 -10.58
C TYR A 57 14.73 -7.79 -10.98
N VAL A 58 14.08 -7.52 -12.12
CA VAL A 58 12.99 -8.37 -12.62
C VAL A 58 13.52 -9.77 -12.99
N GLU A 59 14.68 -9.87 -13.60
CA GLU A 59 15.30 -11.15 -14.00
C GLU A 59 15.76 -11.98 -12.80
N GLY A 60 16.36 -11.33 -11.80
CA GLY A 60 16.92 -11.98 -10.62
C GLY A 60 15.93 -12.24 -9.47
N ASN A 61 14.73 -11.69 -9.53
CA ASN A 61 13.77 -11.75 -8.42
C ASN A 61 12.55 -12.62 -8.76
N ASN A 62 12.22 -13.54 -7.87
CA ASN A 62 11.08 -14.46 -7.97
C ASN A 62 10.00 -14.14 -6.93
N SER A 63 9.79 -12.86 -6.60
CA SER A 63 8.74 -12.45 -5.67
C SER A 63 7.34 -12.78 -6.20
N PRO A 64 6.36 -13.01 -5.32
CA PRO A 64 4.97 -13.21 -5.72
C PRO A 64 4.43 -12.08 -6.59
N PHE A 65 4.77 -10.82 -6.27
CA PHE A 65 4.38 -9.67 -7.07
C PHE A 65 4.84 -9.78 -8.53
N LEU A 66 6.10 -10.14 -8.76
CA LEU A 66 6.63 -10.33 -10.11
C LEU A 66 6.01 -11.55 -10.80
N TYR A 67 5.78 -12.63 -10.05
CA TYR A 67 5.08 -13.81 -10.57
C TYR A 67 3.71 -13.44 -11.13
N PHE A 68 2.85 -12.82 -10.32
CA PHE A 68 1.50 -12.46 -10.73
C PHE A 68 1.50 -11.42 -11.84
N THR A 69 2.35 -10.39 -11.74
CA THR A 69 2.44 -9.35 -12.76
C THR A 69 2.89 -9.90 -14.11
N HIS A 70 3.84 -10.84 -14.10
CA HIS A 70 4.43 -11.39 -15.32
C HIS A 70 3.57 -12.52 -15.92
N ASN A 71 3.02 -13.41 -15.11
CA ASN A 71 2.35 -14.61 -15.59
C ASN A 71 0.84 -14.40 -15.81
N GLU A 72 0.21 -13.53 -15.03
CA GLU A 72 -1.22 -13.24 -15.06
C GLU A 72 -1.53 -11.83 -15.61
N GLY A 73 -0.53 -10.96 -15.66
CA GLY A 73 -0.64 -9.63 -16.20
C GLY A 73 -0.76 -9.62 -17.73
N LYS A 74 -1.40 -8.59 -18.25
CA LYS A 74 -1.50 -8.37 -19.69
C LYS A 74 -0.32 -7.54 -20.18
N LEU A 75 0.50 -8.08 -21.08
CA LEU A 75 1.53 -7.33 -21.78
C LEU A 75 0.89 -6.26 -22.66
N ILE A 76 1.16 -4.98 -22.40
CA ILE A 76 0.63 -3.86 -23.15
C ILE A 76 1.61 -3.45 -24.25
N TYR A 77 2.90 -3.40 -23.92
CA TYR A 77 3.95 -2.98 -24.83
C TYR A 77 5.29 -3.63 -24.49
N CYS A 78 6.02 -4.06 -25.50
CA CYS A 78 7.40 -4.51 -25.37
C CYS A 78 8.19 -4.04 -26.62
N LYS A 79 9.28 -3.32 -26.40
CA LYS A 79 10.14 -2.82 -27.47
C LYS A 79 10.82 -3.96 -28.21
N ASP A 80 11.28 -4.96 -27.47
CA ASP A 80 11.95 -6.15 -27.98
C ASP A 80 11.25 -7.41 -27.47
N ARG A 81 10.60 -8.15 -28.38
CA ARG A 81 9.86 -9.39 -28.05
C ARG A 81 10.74 -10.46 -27.39
N HIS A 82 12.05 -10.38 -27.53
CA HIS A 82 13.01 -11.32 -26.95
C HIS A 82 13.13 -11.22 -25.42
N TYR A 83 12.77 -10.09 -24.82
CA TYR A 83 12.84 -9.88 -23.36
C TYR A 83 11.64 -10.39 -22.58
N PHE A 84 10.58 -10.83 -23.26
CA PHE A 84 9.42 -11.41 -22.58
C PHE A 84 9.60 -12.94 -22.51
N HIS A 85 10.49 -13.37 -21.62
CA HIS A 85 10.80 -14.77 -21.39
C HIS A 85 9.68 -15.55 -20.67
N PRO A 86 9.76 -16.91 -20.70
CA PRO A 86 8.73 -17.78 -20.18
C PRO A 86 8.38 -17.49 -18.73
N LYS A 87 7.22 -17.97 -18.35
CA LYS A 87 6.61 -17.80 -17.02
C LYS A 87 7.63 -17.76 -15.89
N LYS A 88 7.56 -16.73 -15.06
CA LYS A 88 8.31 -16.66 -13.81
C LYS A 88 7.91 -17.80 -12.89
N SER A 89 8.88 -18.40 -12.21
CA SER A 89 8.61 -19.30 -11.10
C SER A 89 8.54 -18.52 -9.80
N CYS A 90 7.74 -18.99 -8.85
CA CYS A 90 7.70 -18.47 -7.49
C CYS A 90 7.72 -19.67 -6.52
N ASN A 91 8.55 -19.58 -5.49
CA ASN A 91 8.48 -20.52 -4.39
C ASN A 91 7.38 -20.05 -3.43
N PHE A 92 6.14 -20.51 -3.68
CA PHE A 92 4.99 -20.10 -2.86
C PHE A 92 5.09 -20.57 -1.41
N ALA A 93 5.80 -21.65 -1.11
CA ALA A 93 6.02 -22.08 0.26
C ALA A 93 6.88 -21.06 1.04
N ALA A 94 8.00 -20.64 0.46
CA ALA A 94 8.81 -19.59 1.06
C ALA A 94 8.05 -18.25 1.12
N ALA A 95 7.37 -17.87 0.03
CA ALA A 95 6.60 -16.64 -0.04
C ALA A 95 5.49 -16.57 1.02
N TYR A 96 4.81 -17.70 1.29
CA TYR A 96 3.83 -17.79 2.36
C TYR A 96 4.47 -17.61 3.74
N CYS A 97 5.58 -18.29 4.02
CA CYS A 97 6.25 -18.17 5.31
C CYS A 97 6.69 -16.74 5.58
N ASP A 98 7.29 -16.08 4.60
CA ASP A 98 7.73 -14.69 4.71
C ASP A 98 6.53 -13.74 4.87
N ALA A 99 5.51 -13.87 4.02
CA ALA A 99 4.31 -13.05 4.07
C ALA A 99 3.56 -13.24 5.40
N LYS A 100 3.44 -14.48 5.89
CA LYS A 100 2.78 -14.80 7.17
C LYS A 100 3.53 -14.19 8.35
N PHE A 101 4.86 -14.29 8.36
CA PHE A 101 5.69 -13.67 9.40
C PHE A 101 5.48 -12.16 9.47
N HIS A 102 5.50 -11.49 8.31
CA HIS A 102 5.28 -10.04 8.26
C HIS A 102 3.83 -9.65 8.57
N PHE A 103 2.86 -10.46 8.12
CA PHE A 103 1.46 -10.29 8.48
C PHE A 103 1.27 -10.30 10.00
N ASP A 104 1.76 -11.35 10.67
CA ASP A 104 1.63 -11.49 12.13
C ASP A 104 2.33 -10.32 12.84
N THR A 105 3.58 -10.03 12.46
CA THR A 105 4.37 -8.98 13.13
C THR A 105 3.75 -7.59 12.98
N PHE A 106 3.46 -7.16 11.75
CA PHE A 106 3.00 -5.79 11.52
C PHE A 106 1.52 -5.58 11.82
N SER A 107 0.68 -6.60 11.64
CA SER A 107 -0.72 -6.55 12.04
C SER A 107 -0.86 -6.42 13.56
N GLU A 108 -0.08 -7.20 14.33
CA GLU A 108 -0.04 -7.10 15.80
C GLU A 108 0.45 -5.73 16.26
N LEU A 109 1.50 -5.19 15.64
CA LEU A 109 1.97 -3.85 15.95
C LEU A 109 0.91 -2.78 15.64
N GLY A 110 0.22 -2.88 14.51
CA GLY A 110 -0.88 -1.99 14.16
C GLY A 110 -1.98 -2.00 15.23
N MET A 111 -2.42 -3.19 15.65
CA MET A 111 -3.41 -3.36 16.71
C MET A 111 -2.92 -2.82 18.06
N LEU A 112 -1.69 -3.11 18.44
CA LEU A 112 -1.09 -2.62 19.69
C LEU A 112 -1.07 -1.09 19.75
N TYR A 113 -0.71 -0.43 18.65
CA TYR A 113 -0.73 1.03 18.58
C TYR A 113 -2.15 1.60 18.65
N LEU A 114 -3.13 0.91 18.07
CA LEU A 114 -4.53 1.30 18.20
C LEU A 114 -5.06 1.15 19.63
N GLU A 115 -4.73 0.08 20.32
CA GLU A 115 -5.04 -0.12 21.72
C GLU A 115 -4.42 0.97 22.59
N LYS A 116 -3.15 1.31 22.37
CA LYS A 116 -2.49 2.42 23.06
C LYS A 116 -3.16 3.76 22.77
N ALA A 117 -3.57 4.00 21.51
CA ALA A 117 -4.29 5.22 21.16
C ALA A 117 -5.61 5.31 21.94
N ASN A 118 -6.37 4.21 22.04
CA ASN A 118 -7.61 4.14 22.79
C ASN A 118 -7.40 4.36 24.29
N SER A 119 -6.38 3.73 24.89
CA SER A 119 -6.06 3.91 26.31
C SER A 119 -5.67 5.36 26.63
N GLU A 120 -4.82 5.97 25.82
CA GLU A 120 -4.44 7.39 25.99
C GLU A 120 -5.65 8.33 25.79
N TYR A 121 -6.54 8.01 24.88
CA TYR A 121 -7.75 8.82 24.63
C TYR A 121 -8.75 8.70 25.76
N THR A 122 -9.07 7.47 26.23
CA THR A 122 -10.16 7.21 27.19
C THR A 122 -9.72 7.37 28.64
N GLU A 123 -8.56 6.84 29.01
CA GLU A 123 -8.09 6.77 30.38
C GLU A 123 -7.14 7.94 30.71
N GLY A 124 -6.19 8.20 29.81
CA GLY A 124 -5.18 9.23 29.98
C GLY A 124 -5.66 10.64 29.65
N HIS A 125 -6.72 10.77 28.86
CA HIS A 125 -7.17 12.04 28.27
C HIS A 125 -6.06 12.79 27.53
N ASN A 126 -5.07 12.05 27.02
CA ASN A 126 -3.89 12.56 26.38
C ASN A 126 -4.06 12.50 24.84
N LEU A 127 -4.69 13.51 24.25
CA LEU A 127 -5.00 13.54 22.83
C LEU A 127 -3.77 13.48 21.92
N ARG A 128 -2.65 14.04 22.37
CA ARG A 128 -1.43 14.09 21.58
C ARG A 128 -0.78 12.71 21.36
N PRO A 129 -0.46 11.91 22.39
CA PRO A 129 0.02 10.55 22.17
C PRO A 129 -1.02 9.67 21.50
N ALA A 130 -2.31 9.82 21.79
CA ALA A 130 -3.37 9.09 21.10
C ALA A 130 -3.35 9.36 19.58
N ALA A 131 -3.20 10.61 19.15
CA ALA A 131 -3.07 10.98 17.75
C ALA A 131 -1.83 10.35 17.09
N LEU A 132 -0.68 10.40 17.78
CA LEU A 132 0.55 9.80 17.28
C LEU A 132 0.42 8.27 17.13
N PHE A 133 -0.14 7.60 18.12
CA PHE A 133 -0.35 6.15 18.06
C PHE A 133 -1.35 5.75 16.99
N THR A 134 -2.40 6.54 16.76
CA THR A 134 -3.34 6.34 15.64
C THR A 134 -2.62 6.38 14.29
N ALA A 135 -1.75 7.36 14.09
CA ALA A 135 -0.98 7.47 12.85
C ALA A 135 0.03 6.34 12.68
N GLN A 136 0.69 5.90 13.77
CA GLN A 136 1.58 4.73 13.75
C GLN A 136 0.84 3.44 13.40
N ALA A 137 -0.36 3.23 13.97
CA ALA A 137 -1.21 2.09 13.64
C ALA A 137 -1.49 2.02 12.13
N ALA A 138 -1.88 3.15 11.52
CA ALA A 138 -2.12 3.23 10.09
C ALA A 138 -0.89 2.84 9.26
N VAL A 139 0.30 3.31 9.64
CA VAL A 139 1.55 2.97 8.97
C VAL A 139 1.83 1.47 9.03
N TYR A 140 1.69 0.84 10.21
CA TYR A 140 1.92 -0.60 10.36
C TYR A 140 0.92 -1.44 9.58
N PHE A 141 -0.36 -1.05 9.52
CA PHE A 141 -1.34 -1.71 8.66
C PHE A 141 -0.97 -1.63 7.18
N TYR A 142 -0.47 -0.49 6.71
CA TYR A 142 0.04 -0.39 5.33
C TYR A 142 1.29 -1.23 5.09
N HIS A 143 2.20 -1.32 6.05
CA HIS A 143 3.35 -2.22 5.95
C HIS A 143 2.89 -3.67 5.83
N THR A 144 1.92 -4.11 6.66
CA THR A 144 1.32 -5.44 6.56
C THR A 144 0.85 -5.74 5.13
N LEU A 145 0.03 -4.84 4.59
CA LEU A 145 -0.52 -4.99 3.25
C LEU A 145 0.57 -5.05 2.17
N TYR A 146 1.56 -4.15 2.30
CA TYR A 146 2.62 -4.04 1.31
C TYR A 146 3.50 -5.30 1.27
N TYR A 147 3.92 -5.81 2.43
CA TYR A 147 4.71 -7.03 2.50
C TYR A 147 3.98 -8.25 1.96
N VAL A 148 2.73 -8.44 2.36
CA VAL A 148 1.94 -9.60 1.93
C VAL A 148 1.71 -9.61 0.41
N PHE A 149 1.49 -8.44 -0.20
CA PHE A 149 1.19 -8.35 -1.62
C PHE A 149 2.43 -8.23 -2.51
N HIS A 150 3.48 -7.57 -2.05
CA HIS A 150 4.67 -7.29 -2.87
C HIS A 150 5.89 -8.14 -2.49
N GLY A 151 5.96 -8.66 -1.26
CA GLY A 151 7.06 -9.52 -0.81
C GLY A 151 8.39 -8.80 -0.62
N TYR A 152 8.38 -7.48 -0.39
CA TYR A 152 9.58 -6.71 -0.07
C TYR A 152 9.28 -5.48 0.79
N GLU A 153 10.31 -4.96 1.45
CA GLU A 153 10.20 -3.83 2.36
C GLU A 153 9.90 -2.52 1.62
N PHE A 154 9.06 -1.71 2.24
CA PHE A 154 8.70 -0.41 1.75
C PHE A 154 9.25 0.66 2.69
N ASP A 155 10.32 1.31 2.27
CA ASP A 155 11.05 2.32 3.06
C ASP A 155 10.35 3.70 3.09
N ILE A 156 9.02 3.71 3.11
CA ILE A 156 8.24 4.95 3.21
C ILE A 156 7.26 4.83 4.37
N HIS A 157 7.35 5.81 5.28
CA HIS A 157 6.48 5.91 6.46
C HIS A 157 5.48 7.08 6.34
N ASP A 158 5.19 7.55 5.14
CA ASP A 158 4.19 8.59 4.88
C ASP A 158 2.83 7.94 4.55
N PRO A 159 1.83 8.02 5.44
CA PRO A 159 0.54 7.35 5.25
C PRO A 159 -0.20 7.81 3.98
N VAL A 160 0.01 9.04 3.53
CA VAL A 160 -0.57 9.53 2.27
C VAL A 160 0.01 8.79 1.07
N VAL A 161 1.34 8.65 1.03
CA VAL A 161 2.03 7.95 -0.06
C VAL A 161 1.72 6.47 -0.04
N MET A 162 1.65 5.87 1.16
CA MET A 162 1.31 4.46 1.34
C MET A 162 -0.12 4.18 0.88
N HIS A 163 -1.08 5.01 1.28
CA HIS A 163 -2.47 4.90 0.83
C HIS A 163 -2.57 5.00 -0.69
N GLU A 164 -1.98 6.03 -1.30
CA GLU A 164 -2.00 6.20 -2.76
C GLU A 164 -1.52 4.97 -3.54
N ARG A 165 -0.60 4.21 -2.97
CA ARG A 165 -0.07 2.99 -3.61
C ARG A 165 -0.95 1.77 -3.37
N MET A 166 -1.57 1.68 -2.19
CA MET A 166 -2.29 0.48 -1.77
C MET A 166 -3.80 0.53 -2.02
N ARG A 167 -4.40 1.71 -2.13
CA ARG A 167 -5.85 1.89 -2.29
C ARG A 167 -6.43 1.19 -3.52
N THR A 168 -5.61 0.91 -4.52
CA THR A 168 -6.04 0.21 -5.74
C THR A 168 -6.25 -1.28 -5.53
N LEU A 169 -5.79 -1.85 -4.42
CA LEU A 169 -5.96 -3.26 -4.09
C LEU A 169 -7.42 -3.62 -3.74
N SER A 170 -8.21 -2.65 -3.26
CA SER A 170 -9.60 -2.88 -2.91
C SER A 170 -10.40 -1.58 -2.99
N ALA A 171 -11.63 -1.67 -3.51
CA ALA A 171 -12.57 -0.55 -3.51
C ALA A 171 -12.90 -0.09 -2.08
N GLU A 172 -13.02 -1.01 -1.11
CA GLU A 172 -13.26 -0.67 0.29
C GLU A 172 -12.08 0.08 0.90
N LEU A 173 -10.85 -0.38 0.62
CA LEU A 173 -9.64 0.31 1.09
C LEU A 173 -9.52 1.70 0.47
N MET A 174 -9.91 1.85 -0.80
CA MET A 174 -9.93 3.15 -1.45
C MET A 174 -10.90 4.12 -0.75
N LEU A 175 -12.07 3.64 -0.33
CA LEU A 175 -13.13 4.46 0.22
C LEU A 175 -13.01 4.73 1.73
N VAL A 176 -12.32 3.88 2.48
CA VAL A 176 -12.29 3.99 3.95
C VAL A 176 -11.64 5.27 4.47
N LEU A 177 -10.67 5.80 3.72
CA LEU A 177 -9.98 7.05 4.02
C LEU A 177 -10.20 8.15 2.97
N ASP A 178 -10.97 7.87 1.90
CA ASP A 178 -11.27 8.81 0.82
C ASP A 178 -12.65 9.42 1.09
N ASP A 179 -12.63 10.58 1.70
CA ASP A 179 -13.85 11.32 2.05
C ASP A 179 -14.34 12.14 0.86
N ASN A 180 -15.00 11.52 -0.09
CA ASN A 180 -15.77 12.21 -1.13
C ASN A 180 -17.03 12.91 -0.59
N HIS A 181 -17.27 12.86 0.72
CA HIS A 181 -18.30 13.65 1.37
C HIS A 181 -17.76 15.05 1.71
N ILE A 182 -18.22 15.98 0.97
CA ILE A 182 -18.22 17.45 0.92
C ILE A 182 -17.54 18.22 2.08
N ASP A 183 -17.30 17.65 3.23
CA ASP A 183 -16.84 18.42 4.39
C ASP A 183 -15.46 18.09 4.96
N TYR A 184 -14.86 16.92 4.74
CA TYR A 184 -13.59 16.61 5.43
C TYR A 184 -12.71 15.54 4.75
N ASN A 185 -11.99 15.93 3.73
CA ASN A 185 -10.88 15.14 3.12
C ASN A 185 -9.62 15.12 3.99
N PHE A 186 -9.72 14.87 5.31
CA PHE A 186 -8.60 15.21 6.18
C PHE A 186 -7.95 14.04 6.89
N THR A 187 -8.47 12.80 6.81
CA THR A 187 -7.88 11.72 7.60
C THR A 187 -6.42 11.48 7.22
N LEU A 188 -6.09 11.30 5.96
CA LEU A 188 -4.70 11.06 5.54
C LEU A 188 -3.76 12.24 5.82
N PRO A 189 -4.10 13.50 5.47
CA PRO A 189 -3.32 14.66 5.87
C PRO A 189 -3.20 14.81 7.39
N CYS A 190 -4.25 14.51 8.15
CA CYS A 190 -4.20 14.54 9.62
C CYS A 190 -3.27 13.47 10.17
N LEU A 191 -3.35 12.21 9.72
CA LEU A 191 -2.43 11.15 10.12
C LEU A 191 -0.96 11.53 9.85
N LYS A 192 -0.67 12.09 8.69
CA LYS A 192 0.66 12.64 8.38
C LYS A 192 1.03 13.79 9.32
N GLY A 193 0.09 14.69 9.59
CA GLY A 193 0.26 15.79 10.55
C GLY A 193 0.52 15.28 11.97
N PHE A 194 -0.17 14.23 12.41
CA PHE A 194 0.02 13.60 13.71
C PHE A 194 1.44 13.04 13.85
N MET A 195 1.96 12.34 12.84
CA MET A 195 3.33 11.85 12.85
C MET A 195 4.37 12.98 12.94
N GLN A 196 4.17 14.06 12.19
CA GLN A 196 5.13 15.16 12.12
C GLN A 196 5.02 16.13 13.28
N LYS A 197 3.79 16.50 13.66
CA LYS A 197 3.54 17.56 14.65
C LYS A 197 3.41 17.01 16.07
N ALA A 198 2.68 15.91 16.26
CA ALA A 198 2.49 15.36 17.60
C ALA A 198 3.80 14.83 18.20
N ALA A 199 4.74 14.34 17.39
CA ALA A 199 6.05 13.90 17.87
C ALA A 199 6.95 15.06 18.33
N TYR A 200 6.92 16.22 17.65
CA TYR A 200 7.93 17.27 17.83
C TYR A 200 7.36 18.63 18.24
N ASN A 201 6.06 18.89 18.14
CA ASN A 201 5.45 20.15 18.45
C ASN A 201 4.67 20.13 19.77
N LEU A 202 5.16 20.83 20.76
CA LEU A 202 4.51 20.90 22.08
C LEU A 202 3.13 21.59 22.06
N ASN A 203 2.90 22.45 21.08
CA ASN A 203 1.64 23.17 20.91
C ASN A 203 0.67 22.47 19.92
N PHE A 204 0.93 21.20 19.61
CA PHE A 204 0.02 20.41 18.80
C PHE A 204 -1.30 20.20 19.55
N ASP A 205 -2.39 20.58 18.94
CA ASP A 205 -3.75 20.43 19.43
C ASP A 205 -4.61 19.73 18.38
N VAL A 206 -5.54 18.89 18.84
CA VAL A 206 -6.52 18.17 18.04
C VAL A 206 -7.84 18.10 18.80
N ALA A 207 -8.95 18.35 18.12
CA ALA A 207 -10.25 18.23 18.77
C ALA A 207 -10.57 16.77 19.12
N PRO A 208 -11.09 16.47 20.35
CA PRO A 208 -11.36 15.09 20.78
C PRO A 208 -12.22 14.32 19.80
N LYS A 209 -13.32 14.89 19.33
CA LYS A 209 -14.24 14.26 18.36
C LYS A 209 -13.61 13.99 17.01
N GLU A 210 -12.71 14.86 16.58
CA GLU A 210 -11.95 14.67 15.33
C GLU A 210 -10.99 13.49 15.45
N LEU A 211 -10.27 13.41 16.56
CA LEU A 211 -9.38 12.28 16.83
C LEU A 211 -10.14 10.96 16.91
N GLU A 212 -11.27 10.92 17.61
CA GLU A 212 -12.13 9.74 17.70
C GLU A 212 -12.59 9.25 16.32
N MET A 213 -12.97 10.16 15.44
CA MET A 213 -13.31 9.84 14.06
C MET A 213 -12.11 9.24 13.30
N HIS A 214 -10.92 9.78 13.45
CA HIS A 214 -9.73 9.24 12.80
C HIS A 214 -9.34 7.86 13.34
N MET A 215 -9.46 7.64 14.64
CA MET A 215 -9.23 6.34 15.27
C MET A 215 -10.17 5.28 14.72
N ALA A 216 -11.49 5.56 14.66
CA ALA A 216 -12.47 4.64 14.11
C ALA A 216 -12.22 4.30 12.63
N ARG A 217 -11.74 5.25 11.84
CA ARG A 217 -11.38 5.02 10.42
C ARG A 217 -10.13 4.15 10.28
N VAL A 218 -9.11 4.37 11.11
CA VAL A 218 -7.90 3.55 11.12
C VAL A 218 -8.22 2.13 11.58
N GLU A 219 -9.09 1.94 12.55
CA GLU A 219 -9.58 0.64 12.98
C GLU A 219 -10.26 -0.11 11.82
N LYS A 220 -11.22 0.53 11.16
CA LYS A 220 -11.90 -0.04 9.99
C LYS A 220 -10.92 -0.35 8.84
N MET A 221 -9.93 0.51 8.61
CA MET A 221 -8.88 0.24 7.65
C MET A 221 -8.06 -1.00 8.02
N GLY A 222 -7.71 -1.15 9.30
CA GLY A 222 -7.02 -2.33 9.82
C GLY A 222 -7.78 -3.62 9.56
N ASP A 223 -9.10 -3.64 9.79
CA ASP A 223 -9.95 -4.81 9.51
C ASP A 223 -9.98 -5.16 8.03
N ILE A 224 -10.09 -4.17 7.15
CA ILE A 224 -10.06 -4.39 5.70
C ILE A 224 -8.71 -4.97 5.28
N ILE A 225 -7.62 -4.40 5.77
CA ILE A 225 -6.25 -4.84 5.44
C ILE A 225 -6.01 -6.27 5.92
N ARG A 226 -6.39 -6.61 7.15
CA ARG A 226 -6.25 -7.97 7.67
C ARG A 226 -6.97 -8.98 6.79
N ARG A 227 -8.24 -8.74 6.46
CA ARG A 227 -9.02 -9.61 5.58
C ARG A 227 -8.37 -9.77 4.19
N LEU A 228 -7.89 -8.68 3.58
CA LEU A 228 -7.21 -8.75 2.29
C LEU A 228 -5.92 -9.58 2.36
N CYS A 229 -5.17 -9.43 3.44
CA CYS A 229 -3.93 -10.20 3.64
C CYS A 229 -4.22 -11.68 3.89
N GLU A 230 -5.24 -12.02 4.67
CA GLU A 230 -5.68 -13.39 4.91
C GLU A 230 -6.05 -14.09 3.59
N MET A 231 -6.88 -13.46 2.77
CA MET A 231 -7.23 -13.97 1.43
C MET A 231 -5.98 -14.18 0.55
N ARG A 232 -4.99 -13.29 0.65
CA ARG A 232 -3.75 -13.42 -0.12
C ARG A 232 -2.86 -14.54 0.39
N LEU A 233 -2.81 -14.77 1.70
CA LEU A 233 -2.09 -15.87 2.32
C LEU A 233 -2.72 -17.22 1.96
N GLU A 234 -4.03 -17.33 1.97
CA GLU A 234 -4.77 -18.51 1.49
C GLU A 234 -4.39 -18.85 0.05
N LEU A 235 -4.34 -17.86 -0.85
CA LEU A 235 -3.91 -18.05 -2.23
C LEU A 235 -2.47 -18.56 -2.34
N TYR A 236 -1.55 -18.09 -1.48
CA TYR A 236 -0.17 -18.60 -1.45
C TYR A 236 -0.14 -20.04 -0.93
N GLU A 237 -0.96 -20.36 0.05
CA GLU A 237 -1.07 -21.70 0.62
C GLU A 237 -1.59 -22.72 -0.39
N GLU A 238 -2.63 -22.40 -1.15
CA GLU A 238 -3.18 -23.23 -2.22
C GLU A 238 -2.16 -23.51 -3.36
N ARG A 239 -1.21 -22.61 -3.57
CA ARG A 239 -0.19 -22.73 -4.63
C ARG A 239 1.13 -23.32 -4.17
N ARG A 240 1.20 -23.82 -2.92
CA ARG A 240 2.42 -24.45 -2.39
C ARG A 240 2.76 -25.78 -3.06
N GLU A 241 1.75 -26.45 -3.61
CA GLU A 241 1.87 -27.72 -4.31
C GLU A 241 2.38 -27.51 -5.75
#